data_290cba05c0ba2fc9d74d9fb9b8aeac98
#
_entry.id   290cba05c0ba2fc9d74d9fb9b8aeac98
#
_cell.length_a   1.000
_cell.length_b   1.000
_cell.length_c   1.000
_cell.angle_alpha   90.00
_cell.angle_beta   90.00
_cell.angle_gamma   90.00
#
_symmetry.space_group_name_H-M   'P 1'
#
loop_
_entity.id
_entity.type
_entity.pdbx_description
1 polymer ?
#
loop_
_entity_poly.entity_id
_entity_poly.type
_entity_poly.pdbx_seq_one_letter_code
_entity_poly.pdbx_strand_id
1 'polypeptide(L)'
;KSRITEVENATEDYLSSTKLLAPLADYLVVNVSSPNTPGLRGLQEITQLKPLLSAVKNASGDTPLLVKIAPDLTTEEISEIAKLAVSLGLDGIIATNTTISREGLVSDPARVEAIGAGGLSGAPLANRSLEVLKHIRSIVPAQMCIISVGGIETAEQIQERLNAGATLVQGYSAFVYNGPLWAVKLNRGLKKLAARS
;
A
#
# COMPACT_ATOMS: atom_id res chain seq x y z
N LYS A 1 13.00 5.54 0.65
CA LYS A 1 14.31 6.19 0.65
C LYS A 1 14.27 7.56 -0.02
N SER A 2 15.22 8.41 0.28
CA SER A 2 15.44 9.68 -0.40
C SER A 2 15.75 9.46 -1.90
N ARG A 3 15.44 10.47 -2.75
CA ARG A 3 15.75 10.40 -4.20
C ARG A 3 17.25 10.40 -4.49
N ILE A 4 18.04 11.00 -3.60
CA ILE A 4 19.49 11.13 -3.75
C ILE A 4 20.29 9.97 -3.14
N THR A 5 19.63 9.09 -2.38
CA THR A 5 20.29 7.93 -1.75
C THR A 5 20.30 6.77 -2.74
N GLU A 6 21.46 6.14 -2.93
CA GLU A 6 21.56 4.90 -3.70
C GLU A 6 20.87 3.73 -2.99
N VAL A 7 20.50 2.67 -3.74
CA VAL A 7 19.74 1.53 -3.21
C VAL A 7 20.51 0.79 -2.13
N GLU A 8 21.82 0.67 -2.31
CA GLU A 8 22.74 0.02 -1.36
C GLU A 8 22.75 0.68 0.01
N ASN A 9 22.51 1.99 0.07
CA ASN A 9 22.47 2.80 1.28
C ASN A 9 21.04 3.03 1.80
N ALA A 10 20.05 2.33 1.21
CA ALA A 10 18.65 2.54 1.54
C ALA A 10 18.37 2.30 3.04
N THR A 11 18.94 1.26 3.64
CA THR A 11 18.70 0.93 5.05
C THR A 11 19.07 2.07 5.96
N GLU A 12 20.22 2.71 5.76
CA GLU A 12 20.67 3.84 6.57
C GLU A 12 19.75 5.05 6.43
N ASP A 13 19.29 5.32 5.21
CA ASP A 13 18.35 6.40 4.92
C ASP A 13 16.98 6.18 5.59
N TYR A 14 16.45 4.96 5.55
CA TYR A 14 15.24 4.60 6.29
C TYR A 14 15.44 4.72 7.81
N LEU A 15 16.56 4.26 8.35
CA LEU A 15 16.88 4.35 9.77
C LEU A 15 16.98 5.80 10.25
N SER A 16 17.64 6.66 9.48
CA SER A 16 17.72 8.09 9.77
C SER A 16 16.34 8.73 9.91
N SER A 17 15.47 8.47 8.93
CA SER A 17 14.09 8.94 8.96
C SER A 17 13.29 8.33 10.13
N THR A 18 13.44 7.04 10.39
CA THR A 18 12.74 6.33 11.46
C THR A 18 13.06 6.92 12.83
N LYS A 19 14.33 7.14 13.13
CA LYS A 19 14.77 7.71 14.41
C LYS A 19 14.16 9.09 14.70
N LEU A 20 13.98 9.89 13.65
CA LEU A 20 13.40 11.23 13.79
C LEU A 20 11.88 11.20 13.91
N LEU A 21 11.21 10.29 13.19
CA LEU A 21 9.77 10.30 13.04
C LEU A 21 9.04 9.38 14.02
N ALA A 22 9.65 8.29 14.48
CA ALA A 22 8.99 7.35 15.37
C ALA A 22 8.41 8.00 16.64
N PRO A 23 9.11 8.90 17.34
CA PRO A 23 8.55 9.54 18.54
C PRO A 23 7.39 10.50 18.28
N LEU A 24 7.13 10.85 17.02
CA LEU A 24 6.15 11.85 16.59
C LEU A 24 4.97 11.24 15.84
N ALA A 25 5.06 9.98 15.45
CA ALA A 25 4.10 9.33 14.57
C ALA A 25 3.17 8.38 15.33
N ASP A 26 1.90 8.32 14.94
CA ASP A 26 0.95 7.30 15.39
C ASP A 26 1.27 5.93 14.78
N TYR A 27 1.88 5.89 13.60
CA TYR A 27 2.45 4.71 12.95
C TYR A 27 3.44 5.10 11.85
N LEU A 28 4.33 4.17 11.51
CA LEU A 28 5.30 4.33 10.42
C LEU A 28 4.98 3.39 9.25
N VAL A 29 5.35 3.81 8.04
CA VAL A 29 5.21 2.99 6.84
C VAL A 29 6.53 2.90 6.09
N VAL A 30 7.07 1.70 5.94
CA VAL A 30 8.18 1.42 5.01
C VAL A 30 7.59 1.30 3.60
N ASN A 31 7.84 2.33 2.78
CA ASN A 31 7.38 2.36 1.40
C ASN A 31 8.50 1.91 0.45
N VAL A 32 8.46 0.65 0.05
CA VAL A 32 9.41 0.03 -0.90
C VAL A 32 8.80 -0.19 -2.29
N SER A 33 7.66 0.41 -2.58
CA SER A 33 6.80 0.01 -3.70
C SER A 33 6.56 1.11 -4.74
N SER A 34 7.16 2.31 -4.60
CA SER A 34 6.96 3.39 -5.56
C SER A 34 7.63 3.07 -6.90
N PRO A 35 6.90 3.12 -8.04
CA PRO A 35 7.50 2.96 -9.36
C PRO A 35 8.27 4.21 -9.82
N ASN A 36 8.09 5.33 -9.13
CA ASN A 36 8.65 6.63 -9.51
C ASN A 36 10.05 6.86 -8.92
N THR A 37 10.57 5.90 -8.16
CA THR A 37 11.93 5.96 -7.58
C THR A 37 12.74 4.81 -8.17
N PRO A 38 13.80 5.10 -8.95
CA PRO A 38 14.62 4.05 -9.56
C PRO A 38 15.13 3.04 -8.53
N GLY A 39 15.06 1.76 -8.86
CA GLY A 39 15.53 0.64 -8.05
C GLY A 39 14.75 0.36 -6.77
N LEU A 40 13.83 1.24 -6.35
CA LEU A 40 13.14 1.08 -5.06
C LEU A 40 12.37 -0.24 -4.95
N ARG A 41 11.72 -0.67 -6.03
CA ARG A 41 10.94 -1.92 -6.05
C ARG A 41 11.78 -3.18 -5.89
N GLY A 42 13.07 -3.14 -6.24
CA GLY A 42 14.00 -4.23 -5.96
C GLY A 42 14.16 -4.52 -4.47
N LEU A 43 13.92 -3.52 -3.60
CA LEU A 43 13.90 -3.72 -2.15
C LEU A 43 12.74 -4.60 -1.67
N GLN A 44 11.78 -4.96 -2.52
CA GLN A 44 10.71 -5.92 -2.18
C GLN A 44 11.18 -7.39 -2.28
N GLU A 45 12.32 -7.66 -2.90
CA GLU A 45 12.95 -8.98 -2.84
C GLU A 45 13.27 -9.35 -1.39
N ILE A 46 12.92 -10.56 -0.97
CA ILE A 46 13.02 -11.00 0.45
C ILE A 46 14.43 -10.85 1.02
N THR A 47 15.45 -11.09 0.18
CA THR A 47 16.87 -10.94 0.55
C THR A 47 17.23 -9.51 0.95
N GLN A 48 16.58 -8.52 0.34
CA GLN A 48 16.76 -7.10 0.62
C GLN A 48 15.77 -6.59 1.67
N LEU A 49 14.52 -7.05 1.57
CA LEU A 49 13.43 -6.58 2.41
C LEU A 49 13.59 -7.01 3.87
N LYS A 50 14.00 -8.24 4.13
CA LYS A 50 14.15 -8.78 5.49
C LYS A 50 15.13 -7.97 6.35
N PRO A 51 16.39 -7.72 5.94
CA PRO A 51 17.30 -6.91 6.73
C PRO A 51 16.83 -5.48 6.92
N LEU A 52 16.24 -4.86 5.88
CA LEU A 52 15.67 -3.52 5.95
C LEU A 52 14.54 -3.43 6.99
N LEU A 53 13.53 -4.30 6.88
CA LEU A 53 12.38 -4.28 7.81
C LEU A 53 12.80 -4.61 9.24
N SER A 54 13.73 -5.55 9.43
CA SER A 54 14.27 -5.87 10.76
C SER A 54 14.95 -4.67 11.40
N ALA A 55 15.79 -3.95 10.65
CA ALA A 55 16.48 -2.78 11.14
C ALA A 55 15.52 -1.64 11.50
N VAL A 56 14.52 -1.38 10.63
CA VAL A 56 13.51 -0.35 10.86
C VAL A 56 12.60 -0.71 12.04
N LYS A 57 12.17 -2.00 12.16
CA LYS A 57 11.35 -2.46 13.31
C LYS A 57 12.07 -2.25 14.64
N ASN A 58 13.35 -2.59 14.71
CA ASN A 58 14.16 -2.35 15.90
C ASN A 58 14.29 -0.85 16.24
N ALA A 59 14.37 0.00 15.22
CA ALA A 59 14.53 1.45 15.41
C ALA A 59 13.19 2.17 15.67
N SER A 60 12.05 1.57 15.34
CA SER A 60 10.71 2.17 15.54
C SER A 60 10.24 2.10 17.01
N GLY A 61 10.86 1.26 17.84
CA GLY A 61 10.44 1.05 19.23
C GLY A 61 8.98 0.56 19.30
N ASP A 62 8.18 1.24 20.11
CA ASP A 62 6.75 0.93 20.30
C ASP A 62 5.84 1.50 19.20
N THR A 63 6.39 2.33 18.29
CA THR A 63 5.61 2.91 17.19
C THR A 63 5.23 1.83 16.17
N PRO A 64 3.94 1.62 15.89
CA PRO A 64 3.47 0.61 14.94
C PRO A 64 4.13 0.76 13.56
N LEU A 65 4.58 -0.35 12.99
CA LEU A 65 5.28 -0.37 11.70
C LEU A 65 4.52 -1.19 10.67
N LEU A 66 4.23 -0.57 9.52
CA LEU A 66 3.61 -1.21 8.37
C LEU A 66 4.57 -1.22 7.17
N VAL A 67 4.37 -2.17 6.26
CA VAL A 67 5.04 -2.18 4.96
C VAL A 67 4.03 -1.93 3.82
N LYS A 68 4.39 -1.07 2.84
CA LYS A 68 3.55 -0.81 1.66
C LYS A 68 4.14 -1.49 0.43
N ILE A 69 3.32 -2.34 -0.21
CA ILE A 69 3.72 -3.19 -1.33
C ILE A 69 3.17 -2.74 -2.68
N ALA A 70 3.79 -3.18 -3.76
CA ALA A 70 3.33 -2.94 -5.13
C ALA A 70 2.23 -3.94 -5.53
N PRO A 71 1.31 -3.54 -6.44
CA PRO A 71 0.29 -4.45 -6.97
C PRO A 71 0.83 -5.41 -8.01
N ASP A 72 2.00 -5.09 -8.59
CA ASP A 72 2.59 -5.81 -9.73
C ASP A 72 3.40 -7.07 -9.31
N LEU A 73 3.48 -7.32 -8.00
CA LEU A 73 4.09 -8.53 -7.44
C LEU A 73 3.28 -9.78 -7.81
N THR A 74 3.97 -10.91 -7.97
CA THR A 74 3.32 -12.22 -8.13
C THR A 74 2.63 -12.65 -6.83
N THR A 75 1.78 -13.64 -6.93
CA THR A 75 1.10 -14.23 -5.76
C THR A 75 2.09 -14.82 -4.75
N GLU A 76 3.15 -15.42 -5.25
CA GLU A 76 4.24 -16.01 -4.47
C GLU A 76 5.01 -14.94 -3.69
N GLU A 77 5.42 -13.85 -4.38
CA GLU A 77 6.11 -12.72 -3.75
C GLU A 77 5.25 -12.04 -2.69
N ILE A 78 3.96 -11.84 -2.95
CA ILE A 78 3.02 -11.31 -1.96
C ILE A 78 2.93 -12.24 -0.74
N SER A 79 2.89 -13.56 -0.96
CA SER A 79 2.85 -14.55 0.11
C SER A 79 4.11 -14.52 0.98
N GLU A 80 5.28 -14.42 0.35
CA GLU A 80 6.57 -14.32 1.05
C GLU A 80 6.66 -13.05 1.90
N ILE A 81 6.25 -11.90 1.34
CA ILE A 81 6.24 -10.63 2.08
C ILE A 81 5.24 -10.68 3.24
N ALA A 82 4.06 -11.26 3.04
CA ALA A 82 3.06 -11.39 4.10
C ALA A 82 3.57 -12.26 5.26
N LYS A 83 4.19 -13.42 4.96
CA LYS A 83 4.82 -14.29 5.96
C LYS A 83 6.00 -13.60 6.66
N LEU A 84 6.82 -12.85 5.91
CA LEU A 84 7.93 -12.08 6.48
C LEU A 84 7.40 -11.02 7.45
N ALA A 85 6.37 -10.26 7.09
CA ALA A 85 5.76 -9.25 7.96
C ALA A 85 5.27 -9.86 9.29
N VAL A 86 4.60 -11.02 9.23
CA VAL A 86 4.19 -11.78 10.42
C VAL A 86 5.40 -12.20 11.26
N SER A 87 6.43 -12.78 10.62
CA SER A 87 7.61 -13.31 11.33
C SER A 87 8.43 -12.23 12.02
N LEU A 88 8.43 -11.00 11.49
CA LEU A 88 9.11 -9.85 12.07
C LEU A 88 8.25 -9.07 13.08
N GLY A 89 7.01 -9.50 13.32
CA GLY A 89 6.09 -8.79 14.21
C GLY A 89 5.72 -7.39 13.71
N LEU A 90 5.57 -7.21 12.40
CA LEU A 90 5.03 -5.97 11.86
C LEU A 90 3.56 -5.83 12.24
N ASP A 91 3.12 -4.60 12.40
CA ASP A 91 1.75 -4.28 12.83
C ASP A 91 0.76 -4.31 11.66
N GLY A 92 1.24 -4.20 10.40
CA GLY A 92 0.36 -4.29 9.25
C GLY A 92 1.02 -4.21 7.88
N ILE A 93 0.15 -4.31 6.86
CA ILE A 93 0.52 -4.22 5.45
C ILE A 93 -0.42 -3.22 4.75
N ILE A 94 0.14 -2.34 3.91
CA ILE A 94 -0.66 -1.48 3.03
C ILE A 94 -0.65 -2.06 1.62
N ALA A 95 -1.81 -2.45 1.13
CA ALA A 95 -2.02 -3.05 -0.18
C ALA A 95 -3.03 -2.19 -0.99
N THR A 96 -2.58 -1.46 -2.02
CA THR A 96 -1.27 -1.44 -2.67
C THR A 96 -0.79 -0.02 -3.01
N ASN A 97 0.43 0.09 -3.57
CA ASN A 97 0.88 1.27 -4.30
C ASN A 97 0.22 1.31 -5.71
N THR A 98 0.65 2.20 -6.58
CA THR A 98 0.23 2.31 -7.99
C THR A 98 0.83 1.18 -8.84
N THR A 99 0.20 0.85 -9.99
CA THR A 99 0.69 -0.17 -10.93
C THR A 99 1.48 0.43 -12.09
N ILE A 100 2.39 -0.34 -12.65
CA ILE A 100 3.05 -0.04 -13.93
C ILE A 100 2.28 -0.62 -15.13
N SER A 101 1.31 -1.50 -14.90
CA SER A 101 0.45 -2.04 -15.97
C SER A 101 -0.38 -0.92 -16.61
N ARG A 102 -0.58 -1.04 -17.90
CA ARG A 102 -1.44 -0.16 -18.71
C ARG A 102 -2.61 -0.93 -19.30
N GLU A 103 -2.80 -2.17 -18.90
CA GLU A 103 -3.88 -3.04 -19.38
C GLU A 103 -5.25 -2.49 -18.99
N GLY A 104 -6.23 -2.71 -19.87
CA GLY A 104 -7.62 -2.31 -19.64
C GLY A 104 -7.90 -0.80 -19.70
N LEU A 105 -6.94 0.02 -20.14
CA LEU A 105 -7.16 1.44 -20.34
C LEU A 105 -8.02 1.67 -21.61
N VAL A 106 -9.01 2.55 -21.49
CA VAL A 106 -9.85 3.00 -22.63
C VAL A 106 -9.26 4.22 -23.36
N SER A 107 -8.19 4.79 -22.82
CA SER A 107 -7.50 5.93 -23.43
C SER A 107 -6.70 5.50 -24.66
N ASP A 108 -6.55 6.42 -25.62
CA ASP A 108 -5.73 6.22 -26.81
C ASP A 108 -4.30 5.78 -26.41
N PRO A 109 -3.79 4.65 -26.95
CA PRO A 109 -2.45 4.13 -26.63
C PRO A 109 -1.33 5.13 -26.89
N ALA A 110 -1.39 5.91 -27.98
CA ALA A 110 -0.38 6.91 -28.30
C ALA A 110 -0.34 8.03 -27.24
N ARG A 111 -1.51 8.42 -26.71
CA ARG A 111 -1.59 9.38 -25.60
C ARG A 111 -1.03 8.81 -24.30
N VAL A 112 -1.29 7.54 -24.02
CA VAL A 112 -0.75 6.86 -22.82
C VAL A 112 0.77 6.76 -22.91
N GLU A 113 1.31 6.41 -24.07
CA GLU A 113 2.74 6.33 -24.32
C GLU A 113 3.42 7.71 -24.19
N ALA A 114 2.81 8.76 -24.73
CA ALA A 114 3.32 10.13 -24.64
C ALA A 114 3.41 10.67 -23.20
N ILE A 115 2.60 10.16 -22.25
CA ILE A 115 2.69 10.51 -20.83
C ILE A 115 3.96 9.91 -20.20
N GLY A 116 4.47 8.81 -20.75
CA GLY A 116 5.69 8.15 -20.30
C GLY A 116 5.55 7.28 -19.08
N ALA A 117 6.69 6.98 -18.44
CA ALA A 117 6.76 6.10 -17.28
C ALA A 117 6.14 6.75 -16.03
N GLY A 118 5.59 5.91 -15.15
CA GLY A 118 4.99 6.33 -13.88
C GLY A 118 3.97 5.33 -13.37
N GLY A 119 3.49 5.56 -12.14
CA GLY A 119 2.46 4.72 -11.55
C GLY A 119 1.05 5.11 -11.99
N LEU A 120 0.27 4.14 -12.45
CA LEU A 120 -1.16 4.28 -12.72
C LEU A 120 -1.97 4.05 -11.43
N SER A 121 -2.89 4.96 -11.14
CA SER A 121 -3.79 4.90 -9.98
C SER A 121 -5.26 5.02 -10.40
N GLY A 122 -6.17 4.94 -9.43
CA GLY A 122 -7.61 5.09 -9.67
C GLY A 122 -8.30 3.80 -10.09
N ALA A 123 -9.45 3.92 -10.75
CA ALA A 123 -10.35 2.82 -11.09
C ALA A 123 -9.67 1.59 -11.74
N PRO A 124 -8.70 1.73 -12.67
CA PRO A 124 -8.04 0.55 -13.27
C PRO A 124 -7.36 -0.38 -12.25
N LEU A 125 -6.98 0.15 -11.09
CA LEU A 125 -6.31 -0.62 -10.04
C LEU A 125 -7.30 -1.35 -9.11
N ALA A 126 -8.60 -1.07 -9.18
CA ALA A 126 -9.58 -1.52 -8.19
C ALA A 126 -9.60 -3.05 -8.00
N ASN A 127 -9.74 -3.81 -9.08
CA ASN A 127 -9.81 -5.27 -9.01
C ASN A 127 -8.52 -5.88 -8.47
N ARG A 128 -7.38 -5.48 -9.03
CA ARG A 128 -6.08 -6.01 -8.60
C ARG A 128 -5.79 -5.75 -7.13
N SER A 129 -6.06 -4.54 -6.64
CA SER A 129 -5.84 -4.23 -5.22
C SER A 129 -6.77 -5.00 -4.28
N LEU A 130 -8.00 -5.35 -4.72
CA LEU A 130 -8.91 -6.22 -3.98
C LEU A 130 -8.42 -7.67 -3.95
N GLU A 131 -7.92 -8.20 -5.05
CA GLU A 131 -7.30 -9.53 -5.13
C GLU A 131 -6.13 -9.64 -4.16
N VAL A 132 -5.22 -8.66 -4.19
CA VAL A 132 -4.07 -8.60 -3.28
C VAL A 132 -4.51 -8.56 -1.82
N LEU A 133 -5.52 -7.74 -1.47
CA LEU A 133 -6.11 -7.71 -0.14
C LEU A 133 -6.59 -9.10 0.31
N LYS A 134 -7.43 -9.76 -0.49
CA LYS A 134 -7.98 -11.08 -0.20
C LYS A 134 -6.88 -12.11 0.00
N HIS A 135 -5.86 -12.07 -0.86
CA HIS A 135 -4.72 -12.98 -0.78
C HIS A 135 -3.91 -12.76 0.51
N ILE A 136 -3.57 -11.52 0.85
CA ILE A 136 -2.87 -11.23 2.11
C ILE A 136 -3.70 -11.68 3.31
N ARG A 137 -5.01 -11.37 3.33
CA ARG A 137 -5.88 -11.75 4.45
C ARG A 137 -5.94 -13.25 4.68
N SER A 138 -5.80 -14.06 3.66
CA SER A 138 -5.77 -15.53 3.80
C SER A 138 -4.48 -16.07 4.45
N ILE A 139 -3.42 -15.24 4.55
CA ILE A 139 -2.11 -15.62 5.05
C ILE A 139 -1.83 -15.08 6.45
N VAL A 140 -2.19 -13.80 6.67
CA VAL A 140 -1.83 -13.12 7.93
C VAL A 140 -2.88 -13.33 9.01
N PRO A 141 -2.50 -13.27 10.31
CA PRO A 141 -3.44 -13.39 11.43
C PRO A 141 -4.56 -12.34 11.37
N ALA A 142 -5.75 -12.69 11.88
CA ALA A 142 -6.93 -11.83 11.83
C ALA A 142 -6.73 -10.44 12.46
N GLN A 143 -5.91 -10.34 13.51
CA GLN A 143 -5.59 -9.11 14.22
C GLN A 143 -4.59 -8.21 13.48
N MET A 144 -3.86 -8.71 12.48
CA MET A 144 -2.90 -7.91 11.74
C MET A 144 -3.63 -6.86 10.88
N CYS A 145 -3.21 -5.60 11.00
CA CYS A 145 -3.81 -4.51 10.24
C CYS A 145 -3.53 -4.66 8.74
N ILE A 146 -4.57 -4.60 7.90
CA ILE A 146 -4.43 -4.44 6.46
C ILE A 146 -5.12 -3.15 6.04
N ILE A 147 -4.37 -2.23 5.45
CA ILE A 147 -4.91 -1.01 4.85
C ILE A 147 -5.05 -1.24 3.35
N SER A 148 -6.29 -1.27 2.84
CA SER A 148 -6.56 -1.46 1.42
C SER A 148 -6.51 -0.14 0.67
N VAL A 149 -5.73 -0.09 -0.42
CA VAL A 149 -5.54 1.10 -1.26
C VAL A 149 -5.57 0.72 -2.73
N GLY A 150 -6.32 1.47 -3.54
CA GLY A 150 -6.35 1.35 -5.00
C GLY A 150 -7.75 1.27 -5.57
N GLY A 151 -8.12 2.28 -6.36
CA GLY A 151 -9.38 2.33 -7.11
C GLY A 151 -10.66 2.40 -6.28
N ILE A 152 -10.59 2.90 -5.05
CA ILE A 152 -11.75 3.06 -4.17
C ILE A 152 -12.38 4.42 -4.44
N GLU A 153 -13.67 4.43 -4.78
CA GLU A 153 -14.42 5.63 -5.15
C GLU A 153 -15.75 5.76 -4.42
N THR A 154 -16.38 4.64 -4.02
CA THR A 154 -17.73 4.59 -3.44
C THR A 154 -17.77 3.92 -2.08
N ALA A 155 -18.86 4.13 -1.33
CA ALA A 155 -19.09 3.49 -0.03
C ALA A 155 -19.25 1.97 -0.16
N GLU A 156 -19.86 1.49 -1.24
CA GLU A 156 -20.05 0.08 -1.55
C GLU A 156 -18.69 -0.62 -1.74
N GLN A 157 -17.77 0.02 -2.48
CA GLN A 157 -16.40 -0.49 -2.63
C GLN A 157 -15.64 -0.52 -1.32
N ILE A 158 -15.83 0.47 -0.45
CA ILE A 158 -15.25 0.42 0.91
C ILE A 158 -15.82 -0.76 1.68
N GLN A 159 -17.15 -0.93 1.68
CA GLN A 159 -17.79 -2.06 2.37
C GLN A 159 -17.28 -3.41 1.87
N GLU A 160 -17.08 -3.54 0.54
CA GLU A 160 -16.50 -4.74 -0.05
C GLU A 160 -15.09 -5.01 0.49
N ARG A 161 -14.23 -3.96 0.61
CA ARG A 161 -12.88 -4.09 1.17
C ARG A 161 -12.90 -4.49 2.64
N LEU A 162 -13.77 -3.88 3.43
CA LEU A 162 -13.94 -4.23 4.84
C LEU A 162 -14.42 -5.68 5.00
N ASN A 163 -15.39 -6.11 4.20
CA ASN A 163 -15.86 -7.49 4.17
C ASN A 163 -14.79 -8.49 3.71
N ALA A 164 -13.85 -8.04 2.85
CA ALA A 164 -12.70 -8.83 2.42
C ALA A 164 -11.55 -8.85 3.46
N GLY A 165 -11.74 -8.22 4.62
CA GLY A 165 -10.81 -8.26 5.74
C GLY A 165 -9.83 -7.09 5.82
N ALA A 166 -10.08 -5.98 5.13
CA ALA A 166 -9.36 -4.74 5.37
C ALA A 166 -9.73 -4.16 6.74
N THR A 167 -8.74 -3.66 7.48
CA THR A 167 -8.96 -2.91 8.73
C THR A 167 -9.33 -1.46 8.43
N LEU A 168 -8.62 -0.88 7.46
CA LEU A 168 -8.80 0.50 7.00
C LEU A 168 -8.72 0.55 5.48
N VAL A 169 -9.18 1.68 4.91
CA VAL A 169 -9.07 1.97 3.48
C VAL A 169 -8.45 3.34 3.25
N GLN A 170 -7.72 3.46 2.14
CA GLN A 170 -7.17 4.72 1.69
C GLN A 170 -7.60 4.99 0.24
N GLY A 171 -7.81 6.26 -0.10
CA GLY A 171 -8.07 6.69 -1.46
C GLY A 171 -7.34 7.99 -1.78
N TYR A 172 -6.94 8.15 -3.03
CA TYR A 172 -6.24 9.36 -3.48
C TYR A 172 -6.87 9.93 -4.77
N SER A 173 -6.93 9.16 -5.87
CA SER A 173 -7.41 9.65 -7.16
C SER A 173 -8.86 10.13 -7.08
N ALA A 174 -9.74 9.36 -6.44
CA ALA A 174 -11.13 9.75 -6.24
C ALA A 174 -11.28 11.03 -5.40
N PHE A 175 -10.43 11.24 -4.40
CA PHE A 175 -10.40 12.48 -3.64
C PHE A 175 -10.05 13.68 -4.51
N VAL A 176 -9.05 13.54 -5.42
CA VAL A 176 -8.66 14.60 -6.36
C VAL A 176 -9.84 15.02 -7.23
N TYR A 177 -10.61 14.06 -7.75
CA TYR A 177 -11.73 14.34 -8.64
C TYR A 177 -13.02 14.77 -7.91
N ASN A 178 -13.25 14.25 -6.69
CA ASN A 178 -14.51 14.48 -5.94
C ASN A 178 -14.38 15.59 -4.87
N GLY A 179 -13.18 16.08 -4.63
CA GLY A 179 -12.90 17.20 -3.73
C GLY A 179 -12.92 16.83 -2.24
N PRO A 180 -12.75 17.85 -1.36
CA PRO A 180 -12.44 17.65 0.06
C PRO A 180 -13.57 16.99 0.88
N LEU A 181 -14.80 17.05 0.40
CA LEU A 181 -15.94 16.41 1.09
C LEU A 181 -16.14 14.93 0.70
N TRP A 182 -15.29 14.38 -0.16
CA TRP A 182 -15.41 12.99 -0.63
C TRP A 182 -15.39 11.99 0.53
N ALA A 183 -14.45 12.08 1.46
CA ALA A 183 -14.39 11.19 2.62
C ALA A 183 -15.64 11.27 3.51
N VAL A 184 -16.19 12.48 3.68
CA VAL A 184 -17.44 12.67 4.43
C VAL A 184 -18.62 11.99 3.73
N LYS A 185 -18.71 12.10 2.41
CA LYS A 185 -19.74 11.43 1.60
C LYS A 185 -19.64 9.90 1.73
N LEU A 186 -18.43 9.36 1.67
CA LEU A 186 -18.18 7.92 1.85
C LEU A 186 -18.62 7.43 3.23
N ASN A 187 -18.22 8.11 4.29
CA ASN A 187 -18.62 7.75 5.66
C ASN A 187 -20.14 7.81 5.88
N ARG A 188 -20.82 8.79 5.27
CA ARG A 188 -22.29 8.84 5.28
C ARG A 188 -22.91 7.67 4.49
N GLY A 189 -22.30 7.29 3.36
CA GLY A 189 -22.71 6.13 2.58
C GLY A 189 -22.59 4.83 3.38
N LEU A 190 -21.45 4.60 4.04
CA LEU A 190 -21.23 3.44 4.90
C LEU A 190 -22.26 3.34 6.04
N LYS A 191 -22.59 4.45 6.70
CA LYS A 191 -23.64 4.47 7.73
C LYS A 191 -25.01 4.06 7.17
N LYS A 192 -25.33 4.46 5.93
CA LYS A 192 -26.58 4.06 5.28
C LYS A 192 -26.59 2.57 4.89
N LEU A 193 -25.46 2.02 4.46
CA LEU A 193 -25.33 0.59 4.15
C LEU A 193 -25.48 -0.26 5.42
N ALA A 194 -24.81 0.11 6.50
CA ALA A 194 -24.93 -0.57 7.80
C ALA A 194 -26.34 -0.54 8.40
N ALA A 195 -27.15 0.48 8.09
CA ALA A 195 -28.55 0.56 8.56
C ALA A 195 -29.53 -0.30 7.74
N ARG A 196 -29.08 -0.87 6.61
CA ARG A 196 -29.89 -1.73 5.71
C ARG A 196 -29.53 -3.22 5.84
N SER A 197 -28.46 -3.56 6.48
CA SER A 197 -27.99 -4.92 6.82
C SER A 197 -28.47 -5.36 8.19
#